data_6a9bad90f95867c2618da790a49fe8ff
#
_entry.id   6a9bad90f95867c2618da790a49fe8ff
#
_cell.length_a   1.000
_cell.length_b   1.000
_cell.length_c   1.000
_cell.angle_alpha   90.00
_cell.angle_beta   90.00
_cell.angle_gamma   90.00
#
_symmetry.space_group_name_H-M   'P 1'
#
loop_
_entity.id
_entity.type
_entity.pdbx_description
1 polymer ?
#
loop_
_entity_poly.entity_id
_entity_poly.type
_entity_poly.pdbx_seq_one_letter_code
_entity_poly.pdbx_strand_id
1 'polypeptide(L)'
;MKGYRSRYTLEAADRIRKLHPQVKQEIRQAIKELLVSPLNGHSLQFELAGLRSYRIRTYRIIYRINDDESCLDIVFVGPRRNVYEELRTLLLAQREDS
;
A
#
# COMPACT_ATOMS: atom_id res chain seq x y z
N MET A 1 7.56 20.17 -11.86
CA MET A 1 7.60 19.31 -10.69
C MET A 1 7.16 17.90 -11.08
N LYS A 2 7.99 16.93 -10.77
CA LYS A 2 7.66 15.54 -11.09
C LYS A 2 6.65 14.97 -10.10
N GLY A 3 5.50 14.55 -10.59
CA GLY A 3 4.58 13.80 -9.78
C GLY A 3 4.96 12.33 -9.79
N TYR A 4 4.41 11.57 -8.84
CA TYR A 4 4.57 10.13 -8.80
C TYR A 4 3.41 9.48 -9.52
N ARG A 5 3.65 8.27 -10.02
CA ARG A 5 2.61 7.42 -10.61
C ARG A 5 2.36 6.24 -9.68
N SER A 6 1.14 5.78 -9.63
CA SER A 6 0.81 4.60 -8.84
C SER A 6 1.01 3.34 -9.66
N ARG A 7 1.59 2.32 -9.02
CA ARG A 7 1.63 0.96 -9.54
C ARG A 7 1.06 0.05 -8.48
N TYR A 8 0.47 -1.05 -8.89
CA TYR A 8 -0.22 -1.95 -7.99
C TYR A 8 0.29 -3.36 -8.14
N THR A 9 0.58 -4.03 -7.03
CA THR A 9 0.78 -5.46 -7.07
C THR A 9 -0.56 -6.13 -7.37
N LEU A 10 -0.51 -7.37 -7.84
CA LEU A 10 -1.74 -8.12 -8.09
C LEU A 10 -2.56 -8.25 -6.81
N GLU A 11 -1.90 -8.47 -5.69
CA GLU A 11 -2.58 -8.58 -4.40
C GLU A 11 -3.30 -7.28 -4.03
N ALA A 12 -2.61 -6.15 -4.17
CA ALA A 12 -3.21 -4.86 -3.84
C ALA A 12 -4.40 -4.56 -4.76
N ALA A 13 -4.25 -4.81 -6.06
CA ALA A 13 -5.33 -4.57 -7.02
C ALA A 13 -6.54 -5.43 -6.69
N ASP A 14 -6.32 -6.70 -6.35
CA ASP A 14 -7.40 -7.61 -6.01
C ASP A 14 -8.13 -7.18 -4.74
N ARG A 15 -7.36 -6.76 -3.73
CA ARG A 15 -7.95 -6.30 -2.47
C ARG A 15 -8.81 -5.07 -2.68
N ILE A 16 -8.32 -4.12 -3.48
CA ILE A 16 -9.07 -2.89 -3.75
C ILE A 16 -10.34 -3.21 -4.52
N ARG A 17 -10.25 -4.10 -5.52
CA ARG A 17 -11.40 -4.46 -6.34
C ARG A 17 -12.54 -5.03 -5.50
N LYS A 18 -12.22 -5.74 -4.44
CA LYS A 18 -13.21 -6.40 -3.59
C LYS A 18 -13.82 -5.51 -2.51
N LEU A 19 -13.34 -4.28 -2.39
CA LEU A 19 -13.85 -3.37 -1.38
C LEU A 19 -15.23 -2.84 -1.76
N HIS A 20 -16.01 -2.48 -0.74
CA HIS A 20 -17.26 -1.77 -0.96
C HIS A 20 -16.99 -0.50 -1.79
N PRO A 21 -17.86 -0.15 -2.75
CA PRO A 21 -17.60 0.98 -3.63
C PRO A 21 -17.23 2.29 -2.93
N GLN A 22 -17.87 2.58 -1.81
CA GLN A 22 -17.58 3.79 -1.07
C GLN A 22 -16.16 3.75 -0.47
N VAL A 23 -15.77 2.62 0.11
CA VAL A 23 -14.43 2.46 0.66
C VAL A 23 -13.40 2.50 -0.46
N LYS A 24 -13.70 1.85 -1.58
CA LYS A 24 -12.82 1.87 -2.74
C LYS A 24 -12.53 3.28 -3.20
N GLN A 25 -13.55 4.13 -3.24
CA GLN A 25 -13.39 5.52 -3.65
C GLN A 25 -12.51 6.29 -2.68
N GLU A 26 -12.68 6.05 -1.37
CA GLU A 26 -11.85 6.69 -0.37
C GLU A 26 -10.39 6.24 -0.46
N ILE A 27 -10.17 4.96 -0.71
CA ILE A 27 -8.82 4.42 -0.90
C ILE A 27 -8.17 5.06 -2.13
N ARG A 28 -8.89 5.15 -3.23
CA ARG A 28 -8.38 5.78 -4.46
C ARG A 28 -8.01 7.24 -4.23
N GLN A 29 -8.86 7.96 -3.50
CA GLN A 29 -8.59 9.36 -3.19
C GLN A 29 -7.35 9.50 -2.31
N ALA A 30 -7.21 8.62 -1.33
CA ALA A 30 -6.04 8.62 -0.46
C ALA A 30 -4.76 8.35 -1.26
N ILE A 31 -4.81 7.44 -2.22
CA ILE A 31 -3.67 7.15 -3.07
C ILE A 31 -3.29 8.38 -3.90
N LYS A 32 -4.27 9.09 -4.44
CA LYS A 32 -4.00 10.34 -5.18
C LYS A 32 -3.28 11.35 -4.30
N GLU A 33 -3.69 11.46 -3.05
CA GLU A 33 -3.02 12.36 -2.10
C GLU A 33 -1.58 11.92 -1.84
N LEU A 34 -1.36 10.62 -1.73
CA LEU A 34 -0.01 10.09 -1.53
C LEU A 34 0.89 10.34 -2.74
N LEU A 35 0.33 10.38 -3.95
CA LEU A 35 1.12 10.68 -5.14
C LEU A 35 1.69 12.11 -5.10
N VAL A 36 0.99 13.00 -4.42
CA VAL A 36 1.46 14.38 -4.24
C VAL A 36 2.38 14.50 -3.03
N SER A 37 2.09 13.75 -1.97
CA SER A 37 2.84 13.81 -0.71
C SER A 37 3.21 12.41 -0.23
N PRO A 38 4.19 11.76 -0.88
CA PRO A 38 4.51 10.36 -0.58
C PRO A 38 4.96 10.08 0.85
N LEU A 39 5.45 11.07 1.55
CA LEU A 39 5.93 10.90 2.92
C LEU A 39 4.83 11.01 3.97
N ASN A 40 3.58 11.20 3.56
CA ASN A 40 2.46 11.30 4.51
C ASN A 40 2.22 10.02 5.32
N GLY A 41 2.54 8.87 4.76
CA GLY A 41 2.53 7.63 5.54
C GLY A 41 3.79 7.51 6.37
N HIS A 42 3.77 6.64 7.39
CA HIS A 42 4.99 6.42 8.17
C HIS A 42 5.71 5.16 7.74
N SER A 43 7.04 5.23 7.83
CA SER A 43 7.88 4.10 7.48
C SER A 43 7.71 2.95 8.47
N LEU A 44 7.77 1.74 7.97
CA LEU A 44 7.69 0.53 8.77
C LEU A 44 9.10 0.04 9.08
N GLN A 45 9.18 -0.87 10.04
CA GLN A 45 10.46 -1.30 10.58
C GLN A 45 10.63 -2.82 10.49
N PHE A 46 11.82 -3.28 10.84
CA PHE A 46 12.17 -4.69 10.91
C PHE A 46 11.94 -5.38 9.56
N GLU A 47 11.24 -6.49 9.55
CA GLU A 47 11.01 -7.25 8.31
C GLU A 47 10.17 -6.50 7.28
N LEU A 48 9.53 -5.40 7.69
CA LEU A 48 8.74 -4.56 6.80
C LEU A 48 9.46 -3.28 6.40
N ALA A 49 10.76 -3.18 6.70
CA ALA A 49 11.53 -2.01 6.36
C ALA A 49 11.49 -1.75 4.85
N GLY A 50 11.43 -0.48 4.47
CA GLY A 50 11.29 -0.09 3.07
C GLY A 50 9.85 0.14 2.65
N LEU A 51 8.90 -0.31 3.45
CA LEU A 51 7.48 -0.07 3.21
C LEU A 51 7.00 1.06 4.09
N ARG A 52 5.89 1.66 3.68
CA ARG A 52 5.24 2.73 4.42
C ARG A 52 3.77 2.40 4.58
N SER A 53 3.15 2.95 5.60
CA SER A 53 1.75 2.70 5.91
C SER A 53 1.01 4.02 6.04
N TYR A 54 -0.11 4.13 5.32
CA TYR A 54 -0.99 5.29 5.40
C TYR A 54 -2.37 4.84 5.85
N ARG A 55 -2.84 5.44 6.94
CA ARG A 55 -4.11 5.08 7.53
C ARG A 55 -5.23 5.89 6.91
N ILE A 56 -6.31 5.19 6.50
CA ILE A 56 -7.54 5.84 6.06
C ILE A 56 -8.71 5.13 6.73
N ARG A 57 -9.36 5.79 7.67
CA ARG A 57 -10.44 5.22 8.50
C ARG A 57 -9.97 3.94 9.20
N THR A 58 -10.60 2.81 8.90
CA THR A 58 -10.26 1.51 9.49
C THR A 58 -9.34 0.70 8.59
N TYR A 59 -8.85 1.29 7.49
CA TYR A 59 -7.99 0.61 6.55
C TYR A 59 -6.59 1.21 6.56
N ARG A 60 -5.63 0.45 6.05
CA ARG A 60 -4.27 0.91 5.81
C ARG A 60 -3.86 0.58 4.40
N ILE A 61 -3.13 1.52 3.81
CA ILE A 61 -2.51 1.37 2.50
C ILE A 61 -1.03 1.17 2.75
N ILE A 62 -0.50 0.03 2.31
CA ILE A 62 0.92 -0.27 2.43
C ILE A 62 1.56 -0.03 1.07
N TYR A 63 2.59 0.80 1.04
CA TYR A 63 3.20 1.20 -0.22
C TYR A 63 4.70 1.39 -0.06
N ARG A 64 5.38 1.45 -1.20
CA ARG A 64 6.81 1.72 -1.25
C ARG A 64 7.05 2.86 -2.23
N ILE A 65 7.95 3.76 -1.87
CA ILE A 65 8.34 4.86 -2.75
C ILE A 65 9.51 4.36 -3.62
N ASN A 66 9.31 4.40 -4.92
CA ASN A 66 10.37 4.09 -5.88
C ASN A 66 10.76 5.40 -6.56
N ASP A 67 11.79 6.05 -6.02
CA ASP A 67 12.23 7.34 -6.54
C ASP A 67 12.87 7.24 -7.91
N ASP A 68 13.55 6.14 -8.18
CA ASP A 68 14.21 5.94 -9.47
C ASP A 68 13.21 5.96 -10.62
N GLU A 69 12.04 5.40 -10.42
CA GLU A 69 11.01 5.34 -11.44
C GLU A 69 9.88 6.32 -11.20
N SER A 70 9.97 7.13 -10.16
CA SER A 70 8.94 8.08 -9.77
C SER A 70 7.58 7.41 -9.61
N CYS A 71 7.57 6.29 -8.91
CA CYS A 71 6.37 5.49 -8.69
C CYS A 71 6.12 5.26 -7.20
N LEU A 72 4.83 5.16 -6.85
CA LEU A 72 4.42 4.58 -5.59
C LEU A 72 3.89 3.19 -5.89
N ASP A 73 4.54 2.18 -5.34
CA ASP A 73 4.13 0.80 -5.49
C ASP A 73 3.17 0.46 -4.35
N ILE A 74 1.89 0.32 -4.68
CA ILE A 74 0.88 -0.06 -3.70
C ILE A 74 0.97 -1.56 -3.54
N VAL A 75 1.39 -2.01 -2.36
CA VAL A 75 1.72 -3.40 -2.10
C VAL A 75 0.55 -4.15 -1.50
N PHE A 76 -0.22 -3.48 -0.66
CA PHE A 76 -1.28 -4.14 0.08
C PHE A 76 -2.27 -3.11 0.60
N VAL A 77 -3.54 -3.50 0.67
CA VAL A 77 -4.58 -2.70 1.30
C VAL A 77 -5.42 -3.64 2.15
N GLY A 78 -5.65 -3.27 3.38
CA GLY A 78 -6.44 -4.13 4.25
C GLY A 78 -6.91 -3.41 5.51
N PRO A 79 -7.77 -4.10 6.28
CA PRO A 79 -8.26 -3.55 7.54
C PRO A 79 -7.10 -3.24 8.50
N ARG A 80 -7.21 -2.11 9.17
CA ARG A 80 -6.19 -1.65 10.11
C ARG A 80 -5.78 -2.74 11.12
N ARG A 81 -6.74 -3.54 11.56
CA ARG A 81 -6.53 -4.52 12.62
C ARG A 81 -5.58 -5.66 12.21
N ASN A 82 -5.68 -6.12 10.97
CA ASN A 82 -4.98 -7.33 10.51
C ASN A 82 -3.94 -7.10 9.43
N VAL A 83 -3.80 -5.86 8.95
CA VAL A 83 -3.02 -5.62 7.73
C VAL A 83 -1.57 -6.11 7.84
N TYR A 84 -0.94 -5.91 8.98
CA TYR A 84 0.47 -6.29 9.13
C TYR A 84 0.64 -7.80 9.20
N GLU A 85 -0.27 -8.48 9.87
CA GLU A 85 -0.25 -9.92 9.99
C GLU A 85 -0.47 -10.57 8.62
N GLU A 86 -1.47 -10.09 7.89
CA GLU A 86 -1.75 -10.60 6.54
C GLU A 86 -0.58 -10.32 5.59
N LEU A 87 0.02 -9.14 5.70
CA LEU A 87 1.17 -8.78 4.87
C LEU A 87 2.36 -9.68 5.14
N ARG A 88 2.64 -9.97 6.41
CA ARG A 88 3.73 -10.88 6.77
C ARG A 88 3.50 -12.27 6.20
N THR A 89 2.28 -12.75 6.30
CA THR A 89 1.92 -14.07 5.76
C THR A 89 2.14 -14.10 4.25
N LEU A 90 1.73 -13.05 3.56
CA LEU A 90 1.92 -12.94 2.11
C LEU A 90 3.40 -12.94 1.73
N LEU A 91 4.22 -12.17 2.45
CA LEU A 91 5.64 -12.08 2.17
C LEU A 91 6.35 -13.41 2.44
N LEU A 92 5.95 -14.13 3.47
CA LEU A 92 6.52 -15.45 3.76
C LEU A 92 6.16 -16.44 2.66
N ALA A 93 4.93 -16.42 2.18
CA ALA A 93 4.51 -17.30 1.09
C ALA A 93 5.32 -17.02 -0.18
N GLN A 94 5.57 -15.76 -0.49
CA GLN A 94 6.38 -15.39 -1.65
C GLN A 94 7.82 -15.87 -1.50
N ARG A 95 8.35 -15.84 -0.29
CA ARG A 95 9.69 -16.33 0.00
C ARG A 95 9.82 -17.83 -0.24
N GLU A 96 8.82 -18.58 0.17
CA GLU A 96 8.82 -20.03 0.02
C GLU A 96 8.71 -20.45 -1.44
N ASP A 97 8.09 -19.63 -2.25
CA ASP A 97 7.90 -19.91 -3.68
C ASP A 97 9.12 -19.56 -4.53
N SER A 98 10.07 -18.85 -3.98
CA SER A 98 11.25 -18.39 -4.75
C SER A 98 12.47 -19.30 -4.67
#